data_c9f0e493bd926f32b926548408938aac
#
_entry.id   c9f0e493bd926f32b926548408938aac
#
_cell.length_a   1.000
_cell.length_b   1.000
_cell.length_c   1.000
_cell.angle_alpha   90.00
_cell.angle_beta   90.00
_cell.angle_gamma   90.00
#
_symmetry.space_group_name_H-M   'P 1'
#
loop_
_entity.id
_entity.type
_entity.pdbx_description
1 polymer ?
#
loop_
_entity_poly.entity_id
_entity_poly.type
_entity_poly.pdbx_seq_one_letter_code
_entity_poly.pdbx_strand_id
1 'polypeptide(L)'
;MIKIWKSGNHLSGVGDIGKARNKQIKGYILLNEAISNKALIDDIINAFDDFEVTMFTYSTKWRNWIAILDLKTCRFCRKMHGKIFGADETIYEEPPVHNNCRCEIKRMKAIYDGYATRNGQDGADYWLIKYGALPEYYLTKDDAKELGWKAHLGNLAEIAPGMMIGGDPYQNRNGHLPQAEGRVWYEADINYVDGYRTRHRILYSNDGLVFVTYDHYETFHEIV
;
A
#
# COMPACT_ATOMS: atom_id res chain seq x y z
N MET A 1 3.37 11.23 -11.05
CA MET A 1 4.81 11.56 -11.30
C MET A 1 5.03 13.00 -10.89
N ILE A 2 5.95 13.22 -9.95
CA ILE A 2 6.33 14.57 -9.58
C ILE A 2 7.21 15.11 -10.69
N LYS A 3 6.74 16.15 -11.34
CA LYS A 3 7.58 16.87 -12.27
C LYS A 3 8.33 17.93 -11.49
N ILE A 4 9.63 17.93 -11.53
CA ILE A 4 10.51 18.92 -10.95
C ILE A 4 11.14 19.71 -12.09
N TRP A 5 11.18 21.03 -12.00
CA TRP A 5 11.89 21.86 -12.97
C TRP A 5 12.77 22.89 -12.27
N LYS A 6 13.76 23.32 -12.97
CA LYS A 6 14.70 24.33 -12.50
C LYS A 6 14.17 25.74 -12.81
N SER A 7 14.08 26.59 -11.80
CA SER A 7 13.84 28.01 -11.96
C SER A 7 14.99 28.76 -11.29
N GLY A 8 15.91 29.27 -12.11
CA GLY A 8 17.14 29.88 -11.58
C GLY A 8 18.03 28.85 -10.90
N ASN A 9 18.41 29.10 -9.66
CA ASN A 9 19.23 28.21 -8.85
C ASN A 9 18.41 27.25 -7.96
N HIS A 10 17.10 27.24 -8.09
CA HIS A 10 16.21 26.38 -7.33
C HIS A 10 15.42 25.45 -8.22
N LEU A 11 15.12 24.25 -7.71
CA LEU A 11 14.12 23.38 -8.29
C LEU A 11 12.77 23.75 -7.68
N SER A 12 11.81 24.00 -8.55
CA SER A 12 10.44 24.22 -8.14
C SER A 12 9.62 22.99 -8.45
N GLY A 13 8.76 22.65 -7.56
CA GLY A 13 7.76 21.62 -7.80
C GLY A 13 6.72 22.09 -8.80
N VAL A 14 6.20 21.20 -9.54
CA VAL A 14 5.18 21.45 -10.47
C VAL A 14 3.91 21.76 -9.88
N GLY A 15 3.65 22.66 -10.35
CA GLY A 15 2.61 23.02 -10.73
C GLY A 15 1.32 22.79 -10.24
N ASP A 16 0.46 22.73 -10.68
CA ASP A 16 -0.90 22.44 -10.36
C ASP A 16 -1.25 21.47 -9.22
N ILE A 17 -0.30 21.09 -8.43
CA ILE A 17 -0.61 20.68 -7.07
C ILE A 17 -1.14 21.93 -6.35
N GLY A 18 -2.07 22.55 -6.96
CA GLY A 18 -2.81 23.71 -6.59
C GLY A 18 -2.20 24.56 -5.50
N LYS A 19 -2.67 25.69 -5.17
CA LYS A 19 -2.30 26.47 -3.97
C LYS A 19 -2.00 25.63 -2.73
N ALA A 20 -1.86 24.33 -3.01
CA ALA A 20 -1.41 23.26 -2.24
C ALA A 20 -0.08 23.60 -1.74
N ARG A 21 -0.10 24.56 -0.93
CA ARG A 21 0.67 24.17 0.18
C ARG A 21 2.09 24.52 -0.04
N ASN A 22 2.39 25.75 0.37
CA ASN A 22 3.75 26.25 0.58
C ASN A 22 4.70 25.22 1.24
N LYS A 23 4.20 24.24 1.97
CA LYS A 23 4.98 23.15 2.54
C LYS A 23 5.46 22.14 1.51
N GLN A 24 4.65 21.76 0.54
CA GLN A 24 5.02 20.80 -0.50
C GLN A 24 6.08 21.35 -1.45
N ILE A 25 6.04 22.67 -1.71
CA ILE A 25 7.02 23.32 -2.58
C ILE A 25 8.42 23.34 -1.93
N LYS A 26 8.51 23.36 -0.61
CA LYS A 26 9.80 23.29 0.10
C LYS A 26 10.58 22.01 -0.11
N GLY A 27 9.92 20.93 -0.52
CA GLY A 27 10.56 19.65 -0.77
C GLY A 27 11.33 19.55 -2.07
N TYR A 28 11.15 20.51 -2.97
CA TYR A 28 11.78 20.47 -4.29
C TYR A 28 13.03 21.32 -4.32
N ILE A 29 14.05 20.83 -3.68
CA ILE A 29 15.36 21.47 -3.65
C ILE A 29 16.28 20.80 -4.65
N LEU A 30 17.20 21.54 -5.21
CA LEU A 30 18.18 21.03 -6.15
C LEU A 30 19.04 19.95 -5.51
N LEU A 31 18.86 18.70 -5.94
CA LEU A 31 19.69 17.58 -5.51
C LEU A 31 21.19 17.87 -5.63
N ASN A 32 21.61 18.61 -6.64
CA ASN A 32 23.02 18.97 -6.85
C ASN A 32 23.56 19.94 -5.78
N GLU A 33 22.74 20.81 -5.24
CA GLU A 33 23.10 21.70 -4.12
C GLU A 33 22.98 20.99 -2.78
N ALA A 34 22.06 20.03 -2.66
CA ALA A 34 21.85 19.24 -1.45
C ALA A 34 23.05 18.35 -1.10
N ILE A 35 23.74 17.80 -2.09
CA ILE A 35 24.89 16.90 -1.87
C ILE A 35 26.02 17.58 -1.09
N SER A 36 26.12 18.89 -1.13
CA SER A 36 27.15 19.68 -0.44
C SER A 36 26.68 20.37 0.85
N ASN A 37 25.41 20.31 1.18
CA ASN A 37 24.83 21.07 2.30
C ASN A 37 23.87 20.21 3.14
N LYS A 38 24.27 19.89 4.38
CA LYS A 38 23.49 19.05 5.30
C LYS A 38 22.10 19.63 5.62
N ALA A 39 21.98 20.94 5.79
CA ALA A 39 20.69 21.59 6.06
C ALA A 39 19.72 21.42 4.89
N LEU A 40 20.23 21.42 3.67
CA LEU A 40 19.46 21.19 2.45
C LEU A 40 19.01 19.72 2.33
N ILE A 41 19.83 18.78 2.81
CA ILE A 41 19.45 17.35 2.87
C ILE A 41 18.33 17.15 3.88
N ASP A 42 18.42 17.76 5.06
CA ASP A 42 17.40 17.67 6.11
C ASP A 42 16.07 18.29 5.62
N ASP A 43 16.11 19.40 4.87
CA ASP A 43 14.92 20.00 4.24
C ASP A 43 14.31 19.08 3.17
N ILE A 44 15.12 18.37 2.39
CA ILE A 44 14.67 17.38 1.41
C ILE A 44 14.02 16.19 2.14
N ILE A 45 14.65 15.63 3.16
CA ILE A 45 14.12 14.51 3.93
C ILE A 45 12.77 14.89 4.53
N ASN A 46 12.68 16.04 5.19
CA ASN A 46 11.43 16.53 5.78
C ASN A 46 10.34 16.74 4.72
N ALA A 47 10.70 17.13 3.53
CA ALA A 47 9.75 17.33 2.45
C ALA A 47 9.29 16.00 1.81
N PHE A 48 10.14 14.97 1.81
CA PHE A 48 9.72 13.62 1.43
C PHE A 48 8.79 13.02 2.48
N ASP A 49 9.04 13.25 3.77
CA ASP A 49 8.11 12.85 4.84
C ASP A 49 6.76 13.57 4.72
N ASP A 50 6.76 14.89 4.46
CA ASP A 50 5.54 15.66 4.18
C ASP A 50 4.84 15.20 2.89
N PHE A 51 5.60 14.70 1.89
CA PHE A 51 5.06 14.17 0.64
C PHE A 51 4.41 12.80 0.82
N GLU A 52 4.99 11.90 1.59
CA GLU A 52 4.36 10.61 1.93
C GLU A 52 3.00 10.83 2.61
N VAL A 53 2.90 11.80 3.50
CA VAL A 53 1.63 12.19 4.13
C VAL A 53 0.59 12.67 3.12
N THR A 54 1.02 13.25 2.00
CA THR A 54 0.09 13.75 0.96
C THR A 54 -0.31 12.73 -0.09
N MET A 55 0.40 11.60 -0.16
CA MET A 55 0.01 10.45 -0.99
C MET A 55 -1.12 9.63 -0.37
N PHE A 56 -1.37 9.82 0.92
CA PHE A 56 -2.48 9.18 1.61
C PHE A 56 -3.70 10.10 1.64
N THR A 57 -4.84 9.52 1.38
CA THR A 57 -6.15 10.11 1.64
C THR A 57 -6.95 9.19 2.55
N TYR A 58 -8.22 9.50 2.75
CA TYR A 58 -9.11 8.61 3.48
C TYR A 58 -10.17 8.07 2.54
N SER A 59 -10.38 6.76 2.59
CA SER A 59 -11.46 6.10 1.86
C SER A 59 -12.82 6.75 2.17
N THR A 60 -13.63 6.93 1.14
CA THR A 60 -15.04 7.30 1.29
C THR A 60 -15.94 6.08 1.44
N LYS A 61 -15.43 4.88 1.12
CA LYS A 61 -16.17 3.63 1.04
C LYS A 61 -15.94 2.73 2.26
N TRP A 62 -14.78 2.89 2.95
CA TRP A 62 -14.34 1.91 3.93
C TRP A 62 -13.91 2.52 5.25
N ARG A 63 -14.20 1.78 6.32
CA ARG A 63 -13.71 1.98 7.69
C ARG A 63 -12.98 0.73 8.13
N ASN A 64 -12.06 0.84 9.08
CA ASN A 64 -11.38 -0.32 9.63
C ASN A 64 -11.39 -0.31 11.15
N TRP A 65 -11.34 -1.50 11.71
CA TRP A 65 -11.21 -1.72 13.15
C TRP A 65 -9.74 -1.58 13.56
N ILE A 66 -9.46 -0.67 14.46
CA ILE A 66 -8.11 -0.42 14.99
C ILE A 66 -8.08 -0.81 16.46
N ALA A 67 -7.21 -1.77 16.80
CA ALA A 67 -6.92 -2.17 18.17
C ALA A 67 -5.48 -1.76 18.52
N ILE A 68 -5.23 -1.40 19.77
CA ILE A 68 -3.87 -1.27 20.30
C ILE A 68 -3.37 -2.68 20.59
N LEU A 69 -2.40 -3.17 19.81
CA LEU A 69 -1.86 -4.53 19.91
C LEU A 69 -0.76 -4.61 20.97
N ASP A 70 -1.14 -4.98 22.18
CA ASP A 70 -0.21 -5.25 23.31
C ASP A 70 -0.68 -6.47 24.12
N LEU A 71 -0.01 -6.74 25.23
CA LEU A 71 -0.35 -7.86 26.12
C LEU A 71 -1.74 -7.74 26.79
N LYS A 72 -2.30 -6.53 26.84
CA LYS A 72 -3.62 -6.26 27.42
C LYS A 72 -4.74 -6.39 26.40
N THR A 73 -4.43 -6.57 25.15
CA THR A 73 -5.42 -6.69 24.07
C THR A 73 -6.06 -8.07 24.12
N CYS A 74 -7.36 -8.12 24.32
CA CYS A 74 -8.10 -9.38 24.37
C CYS A 74 -8.09 -10.08 22.99
N ARG A 75 -8.38 -11.39 23.00
CA ARG A 75 -8.37 -12.21 21.79
C ARG A 75 -9.34 -11.70 20.72
N PHE A 76 -10.53 -11.25 21.13
CA PHE A 76 -11.54 -10.71 20.22
C PHE A 76 -11.02 -9.44 19.51
N CYS A 77 -10.59 -8.44 20.27
CA CYS A 77 -10.08 -7.19 19.73
C CYS A 77 -8.86 -7.40 18.81
N ARG A 78 -7.98 -8.34 19.18
CA ARG A 78 -6.85 -8.71 18.35
C ARG A 78 -7.29 -9.32 17.00
N LYS A 79 -8.31 -10.19 17.01
CA LYS A 79 -8.86 -10.79 15.79
C LYS A 79 -9.53 -9.76 14.88
N MET A 80 -10.13 -8.73 15.48
CA MET A 80 -10.83 -7.68 14.74
C MET A 80 -9.89 -6.63 14.15
N HIS A 81 -8.65 -6.52 14.65
CA HIS A 81 -7.70 -5.54 14.15
C HIS A 81 -7.46 -5.72 12.64
N GLY A 82 -7.53 -4.62 11.90
CA GLY A 82 -7.39 -4.60 10.44
C GLY A 82 -8.65 -4.97 9.66
N LYS A 83 -9.72 -5.47 10.30
CA LYS A 83 -10.96 -5.80 9.60
C LYS A 83 -11.60 -4.57 8.98
N ILE A 84 -12.04 -4.72 7.73
CA ILE A 84 -12.62 -3.67 6.90
C ILE A 84 -14.14 -3.79 6.91
N PHE A 85 -14.80 -2.65 7.01
CA PHE A 85 -16.25 -2.49 6.97
C PHE A 85 -16.63 -1.42 5.96
N GLY A 86 -17.79 -1.55 5.33
CA GLY A 86 -18.36 -0.48 4.52
C GLY A 86 -18.58 0.81 5.32
N ALA A 87 -18.49 1.96 4.67
CA ALA A 87 -18.68 3.25 5.34
C ALA A 87 -20.05 3.35 6.04
N ASP A 88 -21.09 2.79 5.41
CA ASP A 88 -22.45 2.79 5.91
C ASP A 88 -22.89 1.43 6.49
N GLU A 89 -21.96 0.47 6.62
CA GLU A 89 -22.24 -0.85 7.18
C GLU A 89 -22.55 -0.74 8.67
N THR A 90 -23.63 -1.37 9.11
CA THR A 90 -23.95 -1.47 10.54
C THR A 90 -23.06 -2.51 11.19
N ILE A 91 -22.27 -2.09 12.17
CA ILE A 91 -21.39 -2.98 12.93
C ILE A 91 -22.10 -3.27 14.26
N TYR A 92 -22.57 -4.51 14.44
CA TYR A 92 -23.36 -4.88 15.63
C TYR A 92 -22.58 -4.85 16.96
N GLU A 93 -21.28 -5.07 16.89
CA GLU A 93 -20.38 -5.05 18.05
C GLU A 93 -19.31 -3.97 17.84
N GLU A 94 -19.74 -2.70 17.81
CA GLU A 94 -18.80 -1.57 17.74
C GLU A 94 -18.02 -1.38 19.06
N PRO A 95 -16.75 -0.93 18.99
CA PRO A 95 -16.03 -0.55 20.20
C PRO A 95 -16.74 0.62 20.95
N PRO A 96 -16.71 0.59 22.29
CA PRO A 96 -16.03 -0.38 23.16
C PRO A 96 -16.85 -1.66 23.38
N VAL A 97 -16.28 -2.82 23.07
CA VAL A 97 -16.96 -4.14 23.16
C VAL A 97 -16.85 -4.79 24.55
N HIS A 98 -16.07 -4.22 25.45
CA HIS A 98 -15.88 -4.68 26.84
C HIS A 98 -15.26 -3.56 27.69
N ASN A 99 -15.25 -3.72 29.00
CA ASN A 99 -14.58 -2.77 29.91
C ASN A 99 -13.10 -2.63 29.55
N ASN A 100 -12.61 -1.37 29.54
CA ASN A 100 -11.25 -1.00 29.13
C ASN A 100 -10.89 -1.39 27.70
N CYS A 101 -11.87 -1.50 26.81
CA CYS A 101 -11.62 -1.62 25.38
C CYS A 101 -10.92 -0.36 24.86
N ARG A 102 -9.86 -0.55 24.05
CA ARG A 102 -9.06 0.51 23.43
C ARG A 102 -9.11 0.45 21.91
N CYS A 103 -10.15 -0.21 21.40
CA CYS A 103 -10.39 -0.26 19.95
C CYS A 103 -11.22 0.94 19.51
N GLU A 104 -11.10 1.26 18.24
CA GLU A 104 -11.90 2.30 17.58
C GLU A 104 -12.16 1.90 16.12
N ILE A 105 -13.24 2.41 15.55
CA ILE A 105 -13.50 2.35 14.11
C ILE A 105 -13.04 3.67 13.50
N LYS A 106 -12.15 3.59 12.53
CA LYS A 106 -11.63 4.77 11.81
C LYS A 106 -11.91 4.67 10.32
N ARG A 107 -12.03 5.82 9.68
CA ARG A 107 -11.95 5.87 8.21
C ARG A 107 -10.63 5.26 7.77
N MET A 108 -10.70 4.35 6.80
CA MET A 108 -9.51 3.68 6.28
C MET A 108 -8.63 4.67 5.52
N LYS A 109 -7.33 4.57 5.69
CA LYS A 109 -6.38 5.27 4.81
C LYS A 109 -6.45 4.66 3.41
N ALA A 110 -6.37 5.53 2.41
CA ALA A 110 -6.28 5.15 1.01
C ALA A 110 -5.03 5.77 0.38
N ILE A 111 -4.47 5.09 -0.61
CA ILE A 111 -3.29 5.50 -1.36
C ILE A 111 -3.71 5.70 -2.81
N TYR A 112 -3.23 6.77 -3.45
CA TYR A 112 -3.49 6.97 -4.87
C TYR A 112 -2.76 5.93 -5.72
N ASP A 113 -3.38 5.53 -6.83
CA ASP A 113 -2.78 4.63 -7.81
C ASP A 113 -1.41 5.15 -8.30
N GLY A 114 -0.44 4.24 -8.43
CA GLY A 114 0.94 4.56 -8.77
C GLY A 114 1.81 5.02 -7.59
N TYR A 115 1.28 5.04 -6.37
CA TYR A 115 2.03 5.43 -5.17
C TYR A 115 2.15 4.33 -4.10
N ALA A 116 1.47 3.21 -4.29
CA ALA A 116 1.54 2.10 -3.36
C ALA A 116 2.70 1.15 -3.63
N THR A 117 3.29 1.21 -4.82
CA THR A 117 4.45 0.41 -5.21
C THR A 117 5.63 1.29 -5.63
N ARG A 118 6.84 0.73 -5.58
CA ARG A 118 8.06 1.43 -6.02
C ARG A 118 8.11 1.67 -7.52
N ASN A 119 7.24 1.01 -8.29
CA ASN A 119 7.27 1.02 -9.75
C ASN A 119 6.43 2.17 -10.35
N GLY A 120 5.75 2.97 -9.52
CA GLY A 120 4.95 4.09 -10.01
C GLY A 120 3.87 3.65 -10.99
N GLN A 121 3.80 4.24 -12.17
CA GLN A 121 2.82 3.89 -13.20
C GLN A 121 3.03 2.50 -13.85
N ASP A 122 4.19 1.90 -13.65
CA ASP A 122 4.46 0.51 -14.05
C ASP A 122 4.10 -0.48 -12.92
N GLY A 123 3.63 0.02 -11.77
CA GLY A 123 3.28 -0.76 -10.61
C GLY A 123 1.91 -1.45 -10.71
N ALA A 124 1.75 -2.55 -9.96
CA ALA A 124 0.51 -3.30 -9.93
C ALA A 124 -0.69 -2.48 -9.45
N ASP A 125 -0.49 -1.54 -8.54
CA ASP A 125 -1.53 -0.65 -8.04
C ASP A 125 -2.11 0.22 -9.15
N TYR A 126 -1.26 0.83 -9.98
CA TYR A 126 -1.69 1.61 -11.13
C TYR A 126 -2.37 0.74 -12.20
N TRP A 127 -1.77 -0.42 -12.52
CA TRP A 127 -2.28 -1.31 -13.57
C TRP A 127 -3.64 -1.89 -13.21
N LEU A 128 -3.84 -2.34 -11.99
CA LEU A 128 -5.13 -2.88 -11.53
C LEU A 128 -6.24 -1.82 -11.58
N ILE A 129 -5.96 -0.58 -11.21
CA ILE A 129 -6.95 0.50 -11.27
C ILE A 129 -7.25 0.92 -12.72
N LYS A 130 -6.23 0.98 -13.60
CA LYS A 130 -6.39 1.48 -14.96
C LYS A 130 -6.85 0.42 -15.95
N TYR A 131 -6.36 -0.81 -15.80
CA TYR A 131 -6.56 -1.87 -16.79
C TYR A 131 -7.25 -3.11 -16.23
N GLY A 132 -7.45 -3.21 -14.92
CA GLY A 132 -8.07 -4.36 -14.27
C GLY A 132 -7.21 -5.63 -14.31
N ALA A 133 -5.92 -5.50 -14.59
CA ALA A 133 -5.00 -6.62 -14.75
C ALA A 133 -3.65 -6.31 -14.11
N LEU A 134 -2.90 -7.35 -13.74
CA LEU A 134 -1.51 -7.22 -13.34
C LEU A 134 -0.62 -6.94 -14.57
N PRO A 135 0.51 -6.24 -14.40
CA PRO A 135 1.56 -6.15 -15.41
C PRO A 135 2.09 -7.51 -15.84
N GLU A 136 2.69 -7.59 -17.05
CA GLU A 136 3.22 -8.84 -17.62
C GLU A 136 4.39 -9.46 -16.84
N TYR A 137 5.01 -8.71 -15.94
CA TYR A 137 6.09 -9.22 -15.10
C TYR A 137 5.61 -10.00 -13.87
N TYR A 138 4.36 -10.44 -13.84
CA TYR A 138 3.85 -11.34 -12.80
C TYR A 138 3.73 -12.77 -13.31
N LEU A 139 4.12 -13.71 -12.46
CA LEU A 139 3.97 -15.15 -12.64
C LEU A 139 3.11 -15.71 -11.51
N THR A 140 2.25 -16.68 -11.82
CA THR A 140 1.61 -17.46 -10.76
C THR A 140 2.64 -18.29 -10.00
N LYS A 141 2.28 -18.77 -8.82
CA LYS A 141 3.16 -19.69 -8.06
C LYS A 141 3.47 -20.96 -8.84
N ASP A 142 2.54 -21.43 -9.65
CA ASP A 142 2.72 -22.66 -10.41
C ASP A 142 3.65 -22.44 -11.61
N ASP A 143 3.45 -21.35 -12.38
CA ASP A 143 4.38 -20.98 -13.45
C ASP A 143 5.82 -20.79 -12.93
N ALA A 144 5.97 -20.11 -11.79
CA ALA A 144 7.28 -19.91 -11.19
C ALA A 144 7.94 -21.23 -10.75
N LYS A 145 7.17 -22.19 -10.21
CA LYS A 145 7.67 -23.52 -9.86
C LYS A 145 8.12 -24.31 -11.09
N GLU A 146 7.38 -24.21 -12.19
CA GLU A 146 7.77 -24.83 -13.47
C GLU A 146 9.12 -24.29 -13.96
N LEU A 147 9.40 -23.01 -13.72
CA LEU A 147 10.71 -22.40 -14.01
C LEU A 147 11.81 -22.79 -13.00
N GLY A 148 11.47 -23.50 -11.91
CA GLY A 148 12.43 -23.95 -10.90
C GLY A 148 12.45 -23.09 -9.62
N TRP A 149 11.46 -22.22 -9.41
CA TRP A 149 11.35 -21.47 -8.16
C TRP A 149 11.08 -22.39 -6.97
N LYS A 150 11.84 -22.15 -5.91
CA LYS A 150 11.68 -22.82 -4.60
C LYS A 150 11.62 -21.78 -3.51
N ALA A 151 10.47 -21.63 -2.87
CA ALA A 151 10.23 -20.60 -1.88
C ALA A 151 11.28 -20.57 -0.75
N HIS A 152 11.74 -21.74 -0.31
CA HIS A 152 12.75 -21.88 0.76
C HIS A 152 14.18 -21.51 0.34
N LEU A 153 14.43 -21.32 -0.96
CA LEU A 153 15.72 -20.86 -1.48
C LEU A 153 15.74 -19.37 -1.78
N GLY A 154 14.57 -18.75 -1.92
CA GLY A 154 14.50 -17.34 -2.31
C GLY A 154 15.05 -17.04 -3.71
N ASN A 155 15.02 -18.04 -4.62
CA ASN A 155 15.72 -18.00 -5.89
C ASN A 155 14.90 -17.43 -7.06
N LEU A 156 13.81 -16.71 -6.81
CA LEU A 156 12.96 -16.20 -7.89
C LEU A 156 13.72 -15.26 -8.84
N ALA A 157 14.48 -14.34 -8.30
CA ALA A 157 15.23 -13.37 -9.10
C ALA A 157 16.32 -14.02 -9.97
N GLU A 158 16.81 -15.21 -9.58
CA GLU A 158 17.80 -15.97 -10.36
C GLU A 158 17.16 -16.69 -11.55
N ILE A 159 15.97 -17.30 -11.33
CA ILE A 159 15.30 -18.14 -12.35
C ILE A 159 14.37 -17.35 -13.27
N ALA A 160 13.86 -16.23 -12.79
CA ALA A 160 12.96 -15.34 -13.50
C ALA A 160 13.30 -13.87 -13.18
N PRO A 161 14.42 -13.33 -13.70
CA PRO A 161 14.86 -11.98 -13.40
C PRO A 161 13.81 -10.92 -13.73
N GLY A 162 13.55 -10.01 -12.79
CA GLY A 162 12.57 -8.93 -12.95
C GLY A 162 11.11 -9.34 -12.75
N MET A 163 10.84 -10.63 -12.54
CA MET A 163 9.48 -11.12 -12.30
C MET A 163 9.11 -11.13 -10.82
N MET A 164 7.80 -11.07 -10.55
CA MET A 164 7.22 -11.18 -9.21
C MET A 164 6.14 -12.26 -9.19
N ILE A 165 5.83 -12.80 -8.00
CA ILE A 165 4.72 -13.74 -7.83
C ILE A 165 3.41 -12.99 -7.70
N GLY A 166 2.40 -13.36 -8.49
CA GLY A 166 1.07 -12.77 -8.40
C GLY A 166 0.03 -13.45 -9.28
N GLY A 167 -1.24 -13.14 -9.04
CA GLY A 167 -2.36 -13.74 -9.77
C GLY A 167 -2.97 -14.98 -9.11
N ASP A 168 -2.42 -15.44 -8.00
CA ASP A 168 -2.98 -16.58 -7.26
C ASP A 168 -4.21 -16.16 -6.44
N PRO A 169 -5.23 -17.04 -6.31
CA PRO A 169 -6.38 -16.81 -5.46
C PRO A 169 -5.99 -16.62 -3.98
N TYR A 170 -6.54 -15.60 -3.34
CA TYR A 170 -6.40 -15.30 -1.92
C TYR A 170 -7.67 -15.67 -1.15
N GLN A 171 -7.55 -16.52 -0.14
CA GLN A 171 -8.72 -17.09 0.54
C GLN A 171 -9.34 -16.20 1.63
N ASN A 172 -8.77 -15.05 1.94
CA ASN A 172 -9.26 -14.14 2.97
C ASN A 172 -9.70 -14.84 4.29
N ARG A 173 -8.90 -15.80 4.76
CA ARG A 173 -9.28 -16.68 5.91
C ARG A 173 -9.50 -15.95 7.21
N ASN A 174 -8.84 -14.81 7.39
CA ASN A 174 -9.02 -13.93 8.54
C ASN A 174 -10.31 -13.09 8.46
N GLY A 175 -10.94 -13.03 7.27
CA GLY A 175 -12.16 -12.26 7.02
C GLY A 175 -11.96 -10.74 7.14
N HIS A 176 -10.74 -10.25 6.92
CA HIS A 176 -10.45 -8.82 7.02
C HIS A 176 -10.92 -8.05 5.78
N LEU A 177 -10.77 -8.63 4.58
CA LEU A 177 -11.23 -7.99 3.35
C LEU A 177 -12.76 -8.14 3.18
N PRO A 178 -13.42 -7.14 2.56
CA PRO A 178 -14.86 -7.16 2.36
C PRO A 178 -15.33 -8.37 1.55
N GLN A 179 -16.35 -9.05 2.02
CA GLN A 179 -16.96 -10.21 1.38
C GLN A 179 -18.21 -9.79 0.60
N ALA A 180 -18.45 -10.41 -0.55
CA ALA A 180 -19.69 -10.31 -1.30
C ALA A 180 -19.94 -11.61 -2.06
N GLU A 181 -21.18 -11.87 -2.45
CA GLU A 181 -21.52 -13.02 -3.29
C GLU A 181 -20.76 -12.94 -4.63
N GLY A 182 -20.13 -14.03 -5.02
CA GLY A 182 -19.33 -14.11 -6.25
C GLY A 182 -17.99 -13.40 -6.22
N ARG A 183 -17.63 -12.71 -5.13
CA ARG A 183 -16.32 -12.06 -5.02
C ARG A 183 -15.22 -13.06 -4.79
N VAL A 184 -14.22 -13.00 -5.65
CA VAL A 184 -12.97 -13.75 -5.55
C VAL A 184 -11.83 -12.75 -5.36
N TRP A 185 -10.98 -13.03 -4.37
CA TRP A 185 -9.77 -12.26 -4.11
C TRP A 185 -8.56 -12.94 -4.70
N TYR A 186 -7.63 -12.11 -5.19
CA TYR A 186 -6.32 -12.52 -5.69
C TYR A 186 -5.23 -11.75 -4.95
N GLU A 187 -4.03 -12.30 -4.94
CA GLU A 187 -2.86 -11.66 -4.34
C GLU A 187 -1.70 -11.54 -5.33
N ALA A 188 -0.89 -10.49 -5.16
CA ALA A 188 0.38 -10.35 -5.84
C ALA A 188 1.42 -9.72 -4.91
N ASP A 189 2.68 -10.08 -5.10
CA ASP A 189 3.80 -9.44 -4.42
C ASP A 189 3.97 -8.01 -4.94
N ILE A 190 4.39 -7.11 -4.06
CA ILE A 190 4.85 -5.80 -4.45
C ILE A 190 6.19 -5.48 -3.80
N ASN A 191 6.96 -4.60 -4.42
CA ASN A 191 8.25 -4.14 -3.89
C ASN A 191 9.29 -5.29 -3.70
N TYR A 192 9.14 -6.40 -4.41
CA TYR A 192 10.13 -7.46 -4.46
C TYR A 192 11.29 -7.06 -5.38
N VAL A 193 12.50 -7.41 -4.99
CA VAL A 193 13.72 -7.19 -5.78
C VAL A 193 14.48 -8.51 -5.95
N ASP A 194 14.86 -9.12 -4.85
CA ASP A 194 15.63 -10.37 -4.84
C ASP A 194 15.42 -11.16 -3.53
N GLY A 195 15.97 -12.35 -3.47
CA GLY A 195 15.97 -13.21 -2.30
C GLY A 195 14.58 -13.72 -1.91
N TYR A 196 14.27 -13.65 -0.62
CA TYR A 196 12.96 -14.05 -0.11
C TYR A 196 11.89 -13.02 -0.41
N ARG A 197 10.67 -13.50 -0.68
CA ARG A 197 9.50 -12.63 -0.89
C ARG A 197 9.28 -11.71 0.30
N THR A 198 9.02 -10.44 0.04
CA THR A 198 8.70 -9.45 1.08
C THR A 198 7.37 -9.77 1.78
N ARG A 199 7.03 -8.97 2.80
CA ARG A 199 5.71 -9.04 3.46
C ARG A 199 4.65 -8.17 2.75
N HIS A 200 5.05 -7.40 1.73
CA HIS A 200 4.18 -6.48 1.02
C HIS A 200 3.36 -7.21 -0.04
N ARG A 201 2.06 -6.99 -0.03
CA ARG A 201 1.11 -7.59 -0.99
C ARG A 201 0.12 -6.57 -1.49
N ILE A 202 -0.31 -6.77 -2.71
CA ILE A 202 -1.52 -6.16 -3.24
C ILE A 202 -2.59 -7.24 -3.37
N LEU A 203 -3.81 -6.92 -2.91
CA LEU A 203 -4.98 -7.78 -2.93
C LEU A 203 -6.00 -7.12 -3.84
N TYR A 204 -6.51 -7.86 -4.79
CA TYR A 204 -7.50 -7.33 -5.72
C TYR A 204 -8.61 -8.34 -5.95
N SER A 205 -9.80 -7.84 -6.24
CA SER A 205 -10.97 -8.68 -6.45
C SER A 205 -11.42 -8.67 -7.91
N ASN A 206 -12.13 -9.72 -8.30
CA ASN A 206 -12.75 -9.81 -9.63
C ASN A 206 -13.81 -8.73 -9.90
N ASP A 207 -14.26 -8.02 -8.88
CA ASP A 207 -15.23 -6.90 -8.97
C ASP A 207 -14.58 -5.52 -8.76
N GLY A 208 -13.24 -5.44 -8.86
CA GLY A 208 -12.50 -4.18 -9.00
C GLY A 208 -12.07 -3.51 -7.70
N LEU A 209 -12.14 -4.16 -6.53
CA LEU A 209 -11.54 -3.65 -5.31
C LEU A 209 -10.04 -3.92 -5.30
N VAL A 210 -9.26 -2.94 -4.87
CA VAL A 210 -7.80 -3.07 -4.74
C VAL A 210 -7.35 -2.54 -3.38
N PHE A 211 -6.61 -3.37 -2.64
CA PHE A 211 -6.02 -3.03 -1.35
C PHE A 211 -4.55 -3.41 -1.31
N VAL A 212 -3.77 -2.70 -0.52
CA VAL A 212 -2.37 -3.03 -0.25
C VAL A 212 -2.15 -3.30 1.23
N THR A 213 -1.26 -4.23 1.54
CA THR A 213 -0.75 -4.50 2.89
C THR A 213 0.77 -4.47 2.87
N TYR A 214 1.37 -3.86 3.89
CA TYR A 214 2.83 -3.83 4.07
C TYR A 214 3.31 -4.67 5.25
N ASP A 215 2.36 -5.24 6.02
CA ASP A 215 2.60 -5.97 7.26
C ASP A 215 2.14 -7.44 7.22
N HIS A 216 1.95 -8.00 6.01
CA HIS A 216 1.56 -9.39 5.77
C HIS A 216 0.14 -9.68 6.26
N TYR A 217 -0.83 -8.91 5.76
CA TYR A 217 -2.28 -9.04 5.94
C TYR A 217 -2.80 -8.68 7.35
N GLU A 218 -2.02 -7.93 8.15
CA GLU A 218 -2.50 -7.41 9.44
C GLU A 218 -3.36 -6.16 9.24
N THR A 219 -2.90 -5.23 8.41
CA THR A 219 -3.66 -4.02 8.03
C THR A 219 -3.66 -3.81 6.52
N PHE A 220 -4.62 -3.01 6.05
CA PHE A 220 -4.81 -2.75 4.63
C PHE A 220 -5.06 -1.25 4.37
N HIS A 221 -4.68 -0.81 3.17
CA HIS A 221 -5.01 0.50 2.63
C HIS A 221 -5.71 0.30 1.28
N GLU A 222 -6.79 1.05 1.03
CA GLU A 222 -7.45 1.06 -0.28
C GLU A 222 -6.55 1.74 -1.31
N ILE A 223 -6.56 1.27 -2.56
CA ILE A 223 -5.99 1.99 -3.70
C ILE A 223 -7.11 2.73 -4.43
N VAL A 224 -6.91 4.04 -4.69
CA VAL A 224 -7.92 4.95 -5.28
C VAL A 224 -7.34 5.79 -6.39
#